data_69c2a99e371f093bd692ec6dd7dd0441
#
_entry.id   69c2a99e371f093bd692ec6dd7dd0441
#
_cell.length_a   1.000
_cell.length_b   1.000
_cell.length_c   1.000
_cell.angle_alpha   90.00
_cell.angle_beta   90.00
_cell.angle_gamma   90.00
#
_symmetry.space_group_name_H-M   'P 1'
#
loop_
_entity.id
_entity.type
_entity.pdbx_description
1 polymer ?
#
loop_
_entity_poly.entity_id
_entity_poly.type
_entity_poly.pdbx_seq_one_letter_code
_entity_poly.pdbx_strand_id
1 'polypeptide(L)'
;MEDAIVNPPVRRGDKPPIPPWVVMAATGPDLRRLHQRMALSDDRGEGLYLSRIYRAAADVPRYGLVGPFMGAPQAATLMETLSSWGGAHFLFVGWCGAIDSQLRTGDILLPTSAFIDEGTSRGYGARDDQVSLPPGGLLHVVRRSLADNDLSFREGAVWTTDAVFRETPAKVERFRQQGALAVEMELSACMTVARLCKVRFAAILVVSDELSDLTWRPGFHDPRFKQACKAVTQTVTTLCQTL
;
A
#
# COMPACT_ATOMS: atom_id res chain seq x y z
N MET A 1 -10.36 -22.08 9.20
CA MET A 1 -9.38 -21.37 10.03
C MET A 1 -9.97 -21.35 11.42
N GLU A 2 -9.23 -21.70 12.44
CA GLU A 2 -9.71 -21.57 13.82
C GLU A 2 -10.01 -20.09 14.12
N ASP A 3 -11.01 -19.83 14.96
CA ASP A 3 -11.35 -18.48 15.37
C ASP A 3 -10.23 -17.88 16.23
N ALA A 4 -9.84 -16.66 15.93
CA ALA A 4 -8.81 -15.98 16.69
C ALA A 4 -9.32 -15.63 18.10
N ILE A 5 -8.50 -15.86 19.13
CA ILE A 5 -8.82 -15.45 20.50
C ILE A 5 -8.72 -13.93 20.64
N VAL A 6 -7.73 -13.31 19.98
CA VAL A 6 -7.53 -11.86 19.97
C VAL A 6 -8.18 -11.30 18.69
N ASN A 7 -9.18 -10.47 18.87
CA ASN A 7 -9.92 -9.83 17.77
C ASN A 7 -9.59 -8.34 17.71
N PRO A 8 -9.76 -7.67 16.54
CA PRO A 8 -9.66 -6.23 16.46
C PRO A 8 -10.51 -5.53 17.52
N PRO A 9 -10.01 -4.44 18.12
CA PRO A 9 -10.74 -3.76 19.19
C PRO A 9 -12.09 -3.24 18.69
N VAL A 10 -13.12 -3.41 19.51
CA VAL A 10 -14.46 -2.84 19.22
C VAL A 10 -14.36 -1.32 19.26
N ARG A 11 -14.83 -0.66 18.21
CA ARG A 11 -14.92 0.79 18.17
C ARG A 11 -15.98 1.26 19.15
N ARG A 12 -15.56 1.97 20.21
CA ARG A 12 -16.46 2.41 21.31
C ARG A 12 -16.77 3.90 21.22
N GLY A 13 -17.94 4.28 21.73
CA GLY A 13 -18.36 5.67 21.95
C GLY A 13 -18.79 6.40 20.68
N ASP A 14 -18.89 7.72 20.78
CA ASP A 14 -19.35 8.63 19.73
C ASP A 14 -18.28 8.92 18.67
N LYS A 15 -17.33 8.00 18.49
CA LYS A 15 -16.29 8.16 17.47
C LYS A 15 -16.91 8.07 16.06
N PRO A 16 -16.59 8.99 15.16
CA PRO A 16 -17.09 8.97 13.80
C PRO A 16 -16.80 7.63 13.12
N PRO A 17 -17.69 7.12 12.26
CA PRO A 17 -17.48 5.86 11.54
C PRO A 17 -16.21 5.91 10.69
N ILE A 18 -15.64 4.73 10.40
CA ILE A 18 -14.57 4.63 9.42
C ILE A 18 -15.17 4.76 8.03
N PRO A 19 -14.63 5.64 7.18
CA PRO A 19 -15.09 5.76 5.81
C PRO A 19 -14.90 4.44 5.06
N PRO A 20 -15.78 4.11 4.10
CA PRO A 20 -15.65 2.87 3.32
C PRO A 20 -14.39 2.83 2.46
N TRP A 21 -13.85 3.98 2.06
CA TRP A 21 -12.58 4.11 1.35
C TRP A 21 -11.47 4.57 2.28
N VAL A 22 -10.38 3.82 2.31
CA VAL A 22 -9.20 4.09 3.14
C VAL A 22 -7.95 4.13 2.27
N VAL A 23 -7.30 5.29 2.22
CA VAL A 23 -5.97 5.44 1.64
C VAL A 23 -4.95 5.12 2.73
N MET A 24 -4.09 4.15 2.46
CA MET A 24 -3.02 3.71 3.35
C MET A 24 -1.69 4.26 2.85
N ALA A 25 -1.13 5.27 3.51
CA ALA A 25 0.16 5.87 3.17
C ALA A 25 1.27 5.25 4.01
N ALA A 26 2.10 4.40 3.41
CA ALA A 26 3.18 3.71 4.14
C ALA A 26 4.22 4.70 4.68
N THR A 27 4.59 5.70 3.89
CA THR A 27 5.67 6.61 4.25
C THR A 27 5.18 7.93 4.84
N GLY A 28 5.95 8.51 5.78
CA GLY A 28 5.64 9.82 6.34
C GLY A 28 5.61 10.96 5.30
N PRO A 29 6.50 10.98 4.30
CA PRO A 29 6.42 11.95 3.20
C PRO A 29 5.13 11.85 2.37
N ASP A 30 4.66 10.64 2.02
CA ASP A 30 3.41 10.46 1.28
C ASP A 30 2.20 10.82 2.13
N LEU A 31 2.19 10.41 3.40
CA LEU A 31 1.14 10.80 4.33
C LEU A 31 0.99 12.33 4.38
N ARG A 32 2.09 13.07 4.53
CA ARG A 32 2.06 14.54 4.55
C ARG A 32 1.56 15.14 3.24
N ARG A 33 2.00 14.61 2.08
CA ARG A 33 1.56 15.10 0.76
C ARG A 33 0.07 14.87 0.53
N LEU A 34 -0.42 13.69 0.87
CA LEU A 34 -1.84 13.34 0.79
C LEU A 34 -2.66 14.19 1.75
N HIS A 35 -2.22 14.30 3.02
CA HIS A 35 -2.91 15.10 4.03
C HIS A 35 -3.06 16.57 3.60
N GLN A 36 -2.04 17.18 2.99
CA GLN A 36 -2.08 18.55 2.50
C GLN A 36 -3.02 18.78 1.30
N ARG A 37 -3.35 17.72 0.54
CA ARG A 37 -4.16 17.83 -0.68
C ARG A 37 -5.57 17.30 -0.53
N MET A 38 -5.76 16.32 0.31
CA MET A 38 -7.08 15.76 0.61
C MET A 38 -7.82 16.72 1.56
N ALA A 39 -9.09 16.97 1.29
CA ALA A 39 -9.94 17.76 2.20
C ALA A 39 -10.28 16.91 3.44
N LEU A 40 -9.45 17.02 4.47
CA LEU A 40 -9.57 16.29 5.74
C LEU A 40 -10.11 17.19 6.86
N SER A 41 -10.86 16.61 7.79
CA SER A 41 -11.59 17.35 8.81
C SER A 41 -10.75 17.71 10.04
N ASP A 42 -9.60 17.07 10.24
CA ASP A 42 -8.77 17.24 11.44
C ASP A 42 -7.28 17.14 11.09
N ASP A 43 -6.53 18.19 11.41
CA ASP A 43 -5.08 18.24 11.19
C ASP A 43 -4.30 17.32 12.14
N ARG A 44 -4.88 16.95 13.29
CA ARG A 44 -4.21 16.08 14.26
C ARG A 44 -4.43 14.61 14.02
N GLY A 45 -5.57 14.23 13.41
CA GLY A 45 -5.98 12.85 13.21
C GLY A 45 -6.23 12.08 14.54
N GLU A 46 -6.92 10.98 14.45
CA GLU A 46 -7.12 10.04 15.55
C GLU A 46 -5.95 9.04 15.61
N GLY A 47 -5.39 8.83 16.81
CA GLY A 47 -4.34 7.83 17.01
C GLY A 47 -4.87 6.41 16.78
N LEU A 48 -4.14 5.61 16.03
CA LEU A 48 -4.42 4.20 15.78
C LEU A 48 -3.10 3.42 15.76
N TYR A 49 -2.81 2.73 16.87
CA TYR A 49 -1.51 2.09 17.10
C TYR A 49 -0.35 3.11 16.97
N LEU A 50 0.62 2.86 16.10
CA LEU A 50 1.73 3.76 15.80
C LEU A 50 1.41 4.75 14.67
N SER A 51 0.20 4.69 14.13
CA SER A 51 -0.28 5.50 12.99
C SER A 51 -1.35 6.50 13.44
N ARG A 52 -1.82 7.28 12.46
CA ARG A 52 -2.97 8.18 12.64
C ARG A 52 -3.96 7.98 11.51
N ILE A 53 -5.25 8.11 11.81
CA ILE A 53 -6.30 8.13 10.81
C ILE A 53 -6.93 9.51 10.73
N TYR A 54 -7.10 10.00 9.51
CA TYR A 54 -7.74 11.26 9.15
C TYR A 54 -8.96 10.95 8.30
N ARG A 55 -10.01 11.76 8.39
CA ARG A 55 -11.26 11.56 7.64
C ARG A 55 -11.55 12.76 6.76
N ALA A 56 -12.27 12.54 5.66
CA ALA A 56 -12.75 13.64 4.83
C ALA A 56 -13.60 14.63 5.64
N ALA A 57 -13.48 15.91 5.33
CA ALA A 57 -14.26 16.98 5.92
C ALA A 57 -15.68 16.97 5.36
N ALA A 58 -16.55 16.11 5.88
CA ALA A 58 -17.96 15.98 5.52
C ALA A 58 -18.74 15.40 6.70
N ASP A 59 -20.06 15.64 6.74
CA ASP A 59 -20.95 15.06 7.75
C ASP A 59 -20.92 13.53 7.70
N VAL A 60 -20.83 12.96 6.49
CA VAL A 60 -20.61 11.53 6.25
C VAL A 60 -19.33 11.35 5.43
N PRO A 61 -18.18 11.12 6.07
CA PRO A 61 -16.92 10.97 5.37
C PRO A 61 -16.93 9.76 4.41
N ARG A 62 -16.60 9.99 3.15
CA ARG A 62 -16.53 8.92 2.13
C ARG A 62 -15.16 8.26 2.05
N TYR A 63 -14.10 8.98 2.41
CA TYR A 63 -12.73 8.48 2.43
C TYR A 63 -11.99 8.92 3.68
N GLY A 64 -10.96 8.16 4.03
CA GLY A 64 -9.99 8.46 5.08
C GLY A 64 -8.58 8.18 4.62
N LEU A 65 -7.63 8.74 5.36
CA LEU A 65 -6.19 8.56 5.16
C LEU A 65 -5.59 7.99 6.44
N VAL A 66 -4.80 6.92 6.35
CA VAL A 66 -4.10 6.31 7.49
C VAL A 66 -2.62 6.14 7.20
N GLY A 67 -1.79 6.33 8.22
CA GLY A 67 -0.34 6.15 8.18
C GLY A 67 0.39 7.02 9.22
N PRO A 68 1.74 7.09 9.15
CA PRO A 68 2.59 6.17 8.40
C PRO A 68 2.65 4.80 9.07
N PHE A 69 3.17 3.80 8.40
CA PHE A 69 3.43 2.47 8.96
C PHE A 69 4.62 1.83 8.23
N MET A 70 5.19 0.79 8.80
CA MET A 70 6.31 0.08 8.21
C MET A 70 6.22 -1.41 8.50
N GLY A 71 6.28 -2.20 7.42
CA GLY A 71 6.33 -3.65 7.48
C GLY A 71 4.97 -4.35 7.56
N ALA A 72 4.97 -5.59 7.13
CA ALA A 72 3.82 -6.46 7.01
C ALA A 72 2.95 -6.54 8.28
N PRO A 73 3.50 -6.73 9.51
CA PRO A 73 2.68 -6.83 10.72
C PRO A 73 1.86 -5.59 11.00
N GLN A 74 2.45 -4.40 10.85
CA GLN A 74 1.74 -3.15 11.14
C GLN A 74 0.68 -2.86 10.08
N ALA A 75 0.99 -3.06 8.81
CA ALA A 75 0.03 -2.87 7.71
C ALA A 75 -1.18 -3.82 7.85
N ALA A 76 -0.93 -5.10 8.15
CA ALA A 76 -1.98 -6.10 8.38
C ALA A 76 -2.88 -5.73 9.57
N THR A 77 -2.29 -5.37 10.71
CA THR A 77 -3.04 -4.97 11.92
C THR A 77 -3.92 -3.74 11.66
N LEU A 78 -3.39 -2.72 10.96
CA LEU A 78 -4.17 -1.54 10.58
C LEU A 78 -5.34 -1.91 9.67
N MET A 79 -5.07 -2.68 8.63
CA MET A 79 -6.06 -3.03 7.62
C MET A 79 -7.19 -3.91 8.20
N GLU A 80 -6.86 -4.92 9.01
CA GLU A 80 -7.84 -5.78 9.67
C GLU A 80 -8.71 -4.97 10.65
N THR A 81 -8.09 -4.11 11.46
CA THR A 81 -8.81 -3.23 12.39
C THR A 81 -9.76 -2.29 11.65
N LEU A 82 -9.29 -1.61 10.61
CA LEU A 82 -10.10 -0.66 9.85
C LEU A 82 -11.22 -1.38 9.07
N SER A 83 -10.96 -2.61 8.59
CA SER A 83 -11.96 -3.45 7.97
C SER A 83 -13.08 -3.82 8.97
N SER A 84 -12.73 -4.22 10.20
CA SER A 84 -13.71 -4.52 11.25
C SER A 84 -14.53 -3.30 11.67
N TRP A 85 -14.05 -2.09 11.39
CA TRP A 85 -14.74 -0.82 11.67
C TRP A 85 -15.50 -0.25 10.48
N GLY A 86 -15.58 -0.96 9.35
CA GLY A 86 -16.37 -0.60 8.17
C GLY A 86 -15.59 -0.22 6.91
N GLY A 87 -14.26 -0.20 6.96
CA GLY A 87 -13.43 -0.03 5.76
C GLY A 87 -13.66 -1.18 4.76
N ALA A 88 -13.99 -0.84 3.51
CA ALA A 88 -14.34 -1.79 2.46
C ALA A 88 -13.40 -1.76 1.24
N HIS A 89 -12.75 -0.61 1.02
CA HIS A 89 -11.85 -0.36 -0.10
C HIS A 89 -10.56 0.24 0.42
N PHE A 90 -9.44 -0.44 0.20
CA PHE A 90 -8.12 -0.02 0.69
C PHE A 90 -7.19 0.27 -0.49
N LEU A 91 -6.74 1.52 -0.59
CA LEU A 91 -5.75 1.94 -1.57
C LEU A 91 -4.42 2.23 -0.87
N PHE A 92 -3.43 1.38 -1.11
CA PHE A 92 -2.09 1.54 -0.57
C PHE A 92 -1.26 2.48 -1.47
N VAL A 93 -0.53 3.39 -0.87
CA VAL A 93 0.46 4.26 -1.53
C VAL A 93 1.79 4.12 -0.80
N GLY A 94 2.83 3.76 -1.53
CA GLY A 94 4.16 3.55 -0.95
C GLY A 94 5.28 3.58 -1.98
N TRP A 95 6.44 3.10 -1.57
CA TRP A 95 7.65 3.06 -2.37
C TRP A 95 8.14 1.63 -2.54
N CYS A 96 9.01 1.42 -3.54
CA CYS A 96 9.65 0.12 -3.76
C CYS A 96 11.04 0.30 -4.37
N GLY A 97 11.90 -0.69 -4.15
CA GLY A 97 13.19 -0.84 -4.82
C GLY A 97 13.04 -1.66 -6.11
N ALA A 98 13.50 -1.14 -7.25
CA ALA A 98 13.45 -1.87 -8.52
C ALA A 98 14.47 -3.00 -8.53
N ILE A 99 14.02 -4.25 -8.74
CA ILE A 99 14.90 -5.41 -8.94
C ILE A 99 14.95 -5.86 -10.41
N ASP A 100 14.02 -5.42 -11.23
CA ASP A 100 14.05 -5.60 -12.68
C ASP A 100 14.68 -4.39 -13.36
N SER A 101 15.54 -4.64 -14.37
CA SER A 101 16.27 -3.59 -15.10
C SER A 101 15.38 -2.70 -15.99
N GLN A 102 14.14 -3.06 -16.21
CA GLN A 102 13.18 -2.25 -16.96
C GLN A 102 12.51 -1.16 -16.11
N LEU A 103 12.63 -1.22 -14.78
CA LEU A 103 12.15 -0.18 -13.88
C LEU A 103 13.29 0.75 -13.47
N ARG A 104 12.97 2.03 -13.38
CA ARG A 104 13.89 3.09 -12.95
C ARG A 104 13.28 3.94 -11.86
N THR A 105 14.12 4.57 -11.08
CA THR A 105 13.71 5.57 -10.08
C THR A 105 12.73 6.57 -10.66
N GLY A 106 11.58 6.70 -10.03
CA GLY A 106 10.47 7.55 -10.45
C GLY A 106 9.42 6.83 -11.33
N ASP A 107 9.65 5.59 -11.74
CA ASP A 107 8.59 4.82 -12.41
C ASP A 107 7.47 4.47 -11.41
N ILE A 108 6.26 4.35 -11.95
CA ILE A 108 5.07 3.94 -11.17
C ILE A 108 4.80 2.46 -11.44
N LEU A 109 4.61 1.70 -10.37
CA LEU A 109 4.25 0.29 -10.41
C LEU A 109 2.87 0.09 -9.79
N LEU A 110 2.01 -0.64 -10.51
CA LEU A 110 0.71 -1.11 -10.06
C LEU A 110 0.81 -2.62 -9.78
N PRO A 111 1.02 -3.05 -8.52
CA PRO A 111 1.20 -4.44 -8.17
C PRO A 111 -0.06 -5.27 -8.43
N THR A 112 0.09 -6.41 -9.11
CA THR A 112 -0.98 -7.39 -9.34
C THR A 112 -0.88 -8.61 -8.45
N SER A 113 0.33 -8.89 -7.95
CA SER A 113 0.62 -9.99 -7.02
C SER A 113 1.87 -9.69 -6.20
N ALA A 114 2.07 -10.44 -5.14
CA ALA A 114 3.22 -10.30 -4.25
C ALA A 114 3.77 -11.67 -3.83
N PHE A 115 5.08 -11.88 -3.96
CA PHE A 115 5.79 -13.02 -3.40
C PHE A 115 5.97 -12.83 -1.89
N ILE A 116 5.72 -13.89 -1.13
CA ILE A 116 5.71 -13.90 0.34
C ILE A 116 7.10 -14.30 0.84
N ASP A 117 7.89 -13.32 1.30
CA ASP A 117 9.17 -13.55 1.99
C ASP A 117 9.14 -12.86 3.37
N GLU A 118 7.98 -12.97 4.04
CA GLU A 118 7.66 -12.39 5.35
C GLU A 118 6.79 -13.37 6.18
N GLY A 119 6.71 -13.12 7.50
CA GLY A 119 6.03 -14.03 8.43
C GLY A 119 4.53 -13.78 8.58
N THR A 120 4.06 -12.57 8.35
CA THR A 120 2.68 -12.14 8.63
C THR A 120 1.66 -12.90 7.78
N SER A 121 1.86 -12.96 6.46
CA SER A 121 0.97 -13.71 5.57
C SER A 121 0.83 -15.16 5.99
N ARG A 122 1.92 -15.79 6.46
CA ARG A 122 1.89 -17.18 6.98
C ARG A 122 1.03 -17.28 8.25
N GLY A 123 1.16 -16.32 9.16
CA GLY A 123 0.31 -16.21 10.35
C GLY A 123 -1.17 -16.04 10.02
N TYR A 124 -1.49 -15.36 8.92
CA TYR A 124 -2.86 -15.22 8.38
C TYR A 124 -3.29 -16.38 7.46
N GLY A 125 -2.55 -17.49 7.47
CA GLY A 125 -2.93 -18.74 6.81
C GLY A 125 -2.60 -18.82 5.32
N ALA A 126 -1.75 -17.95 4.77
CA ALA A 126 -1.25 -18.10 3.41
C ALA A 126 -0.39 -19.37 3.30
N ARG A 127 -0.73 -20.24 2.33
CA ARG A 127 -0.02 -21.50 2.07
C ARG A 127 0.89 -21.40 0.86
N ASP A 128 0.48 -20.63 -0.14
CA ASP A 128 1.24 -20.40 -1.37
C ASP A 128 2.38 -19.41 -1.14
N ASP A 129 3.41 -19.46 -1.98
CA ASP A 129 4.54 -18.53 -1.94
C ASP A 129 4.25 -17.18 -2.58
N GLN A 130 3.06 -17.03 -3.17
CA GLN A 130 2.59 -15.82 -3.81
C GLN A 130 1.11 -15.61 -3.55
N VAL A 131 0.71 -14.36 -3.40
CA VAL A 131 -0.69 -13.93 -3.36
C VAL A 131 -0.97 -12.97 -4.51
N SER A 132 -2.16 -13.10 -5.13
CA SER A 132 -2.56 -12.25 -6.26
C SER A 132 -3.85 -11.54 -5.98
N LEU A 133 -4.00 -10.34 -6.54
CA LEU A 133 -5.26 -9.61 -6.56
C LEU A 133 -6.23 -10.25 -7.58
N PRO A 134 -7.53 -10.26 -7.30
CA PRO A 134 -8.50 -10.69 -8.30
C PRO A 134 -8.52 -9.71 -9.47
N PRO A 135 -8.70 -10.19 -10.71
CA PRO A 135 -8.83 -9.32 -11.87
C PRO A 135 -10.07 -8.40 -11.71
N GLY A 136 -9.93 -7.14 -12.10
CA GLY A 136 -11.00 -6.15 -11.96
C GLY A 136 -11.01 -5.45 -10.58
N GLY A 137 -12.19 -5.13 -10.09
CA GLY A 137 -12.37 -4.50 -8.76
C GLY A 137 -11.63 -3.17 -8.61
N LEU A 138 -11.02 -2.93 -7.44
CA LEU A 138 -10.31 -1.69 -7.12
C LEU A 138 -9.07 -1.49 -8.01
N LEU A 139 -8.39 -2.56 -8.38
CA LEU A 139 -7.25 -2.50 -9.29
C LEU A 139 -7.63 -1.86 -10.64
N HIS A 140 -8.80 -2.19 -11.19
CA HIS A 140 -9.29 -1.59 -12.44
C HIS A 140 -9.59 -0.10 -12.28
N VAL A 141 -10.18 0.30 -11.16
CA VAL A 141 -10.46 1.72 -10.84
C VAL A 141 -9.17 2.51 -10.77
N VAL A 142 -8.16 1.99 -10.07
CA VAL A 142 -6.85 2.65 -9.94
C VAL A 142 -6.13 2.74 -11.29
N ARG A 143 -6.13 1.65 -12.07
CA ARG A 143 -5.56 1.63 -13.43
C ARG A 143 -6.16 2.74 -14.30
N ARG A 144 -7.47 2.84 -14.31
CA ARG A 144 -8.18 3.88 -15.06
C ARG A 144 -7.82 5.27 -14.56
N SER A 145 -7.79 5.48 -13.24
CA SER A 145 -7.44 6.79 -12.66
C SER A 145 -6.02 7.22 -13.02
N LEU A 146 -5.04 6.30 -13.06
CA LEU A 146 -3.68 6.61 -13.52
C LEU A 146 -3.68 6.99 -15.01
N ALA A 147 -4.38 6.23 -15.86
CA ALA A 147 -4.48 6.50 -17.29
C ALA A 147 -5.19 7.84 -17.59
N ASP A 148 -6.28 8.13 -16.91
CA ASP A 148 -7.05 9.40 -17.06
C ASP A 148 -6.23 10.63 -16.62
N ASN A 149 -5.14 10.44 -15.87
CA ASN A 149 -4.17 11.47 -15.49
C ASN A 149 -2.88 11.44 -16.32
N ASP A 150 -2.86 10.73 -17.46
CA ASP A 150 -1.72 10.59 -18.37
C ASP A 150 -0.46 10.03 -17.68
N LEU A 151 -0.60 9.22 -16.65
CA LEU A 151 0.51 8.61 -15.95
C LEU A 151 0.85 7.25 -16.56
N SER A 152 2.06 7.13 -17.08
CA SER A 152 2.62 5.84 -17.46
C SER A 152 2.92 5.00 -16.22
N PHE A 153 2.54 3.73 -16.23
CA PHE A 153 2.81 2.78 -15.15
C PHE A 153 3.09 1.39 -15.72
N ARG A 154 3.72 0.56 -14.91
CA ARG A 154 3.87 -0.87 -15.18
C ARG A 154 3.00 -1.68 -14.22
N GLU A 155 2.63 -2.88 -14.65
CA GLU A 155 1.92 -3.84 -13.81
C GLU A 155 2.78 -5.08 -13.63
N GLY A 156 2.75 -5.70 -12.44
CA GLY A 156 3.47 -6.93 -12.22
C GLY A 156 3.53 -7.36 -10.77
N ALA A 157 4.32 -8.41 -10.54
CA ALA A 157 4.55 -8.94 -9.21
C ALA A 157 5.58 -8.11 -8.45
N VAL A 158 5.43 -8.05 -7.13
CA VAL A 158 6.45 -7.53 -6.22
C VAL A 158 6.95 -8.64 -5.29
N TRP A 159 8.06 -8.42 -4.66
CA TRP A 159 8.58 -9.24 -3.57
C TRP A 159 8.42 -8.48 -2.25
N THR A 160 7.70 -9.06 -1.29
CA THR A 160 7.52 -8.49 0.05
C THR A 160 8.49 -9.14 1.02
N THR A 161 9.31 -8.34 1.72
CA THR A 161 10.27 -8.82 2.72
C THR A 161 10.13 -8.09 4.05
N ASP A 162 10.34 -8.80 5.18
CA ASP A 162 10.44 -8.20 6.53
C ASP A 162 11.82 -7.58 6.80
N ALA A 163 12.82 -7.84 5.94
CA ALA A 163 14.21 -7.60 6.26
C ALA A 163 14.95 -6.85 5.15
N VAL A 164 14.70 -5.55 5.01
CA VAL A 164 15.28 -4.67 3.98
C VAL A 164 16.82 -4.79 3.92
N PHE A 165 17.52 -4.88 5.05
CA PHE A 165 18.97 -5.06 5.08
C PHE A 165 19.44 -6.50 4.79
N ARG A 166 18.53 -7.37 4.34
CA ARG A 166 18.81 -8.74 3.91
C ARG A 166 18.33 -9.01 2.48
N GLU A 167 18.17 -7.96 1.67
CA GLU A 167 17.99 -8.02 0.23
C GLU A 167 19.33 -8.38 -0.44
N THR A 168 19.71 -9.65 -0.28
CA THR A 168 21.00 -10.17 -0.80
C THR A 168 20.95 -10.38 -2.31
N PRO A 169 22.11 -10.38 -3.02
CA PRO A 169 22.16 -10.68 -4.45
C PRO A 169 21.39 -11.94 -4.82
N ALA A 170 21.56 -13.02 -4.05
CA ALA A 170 20.86 -14.28 -4.30
C ALA A 170 19.33 -14.16 -4.21
N LYS A 171 18.82 -13.37 -3.25
CA LYS A 171 17.37 -13.11 -3.14
C LYS A 171 16.86 -12.25 -4.31
N VAL A 172 17.57 -11.18 -4.65
CA VAL A 172 17.22 -10.31 -5.78
C VAL A 172 17.16 -11.12 -7.07
N GLU A 173 18.17 -11.93 -7.36
CA GLU A 173 18.20 -12.79 -8.55
C GLU A 173 17.07 -13.82 -8.54
N ARG A 174 16.83 -14.49 -7.40
CA ARG A 174 15.74 -15.47 -7.24
C ARG A 174 14.40 -14.86 -7.56
N PHE A 175 14.02 -13.76 -6.93
CA PHE A 175 12.69 -13.16 -7.09
C PHE A 175 12.53 -12.51 -8.47
N ARG A 176 13.61 -11.93 -9.03
CA ARG A 176 13.61 -11.45 -10.43
C ARG A 176 13.37 -12.59 -11.42
N GLN A 177 14.01 -13.75 -11.26
CA GLN A 177 13.79 -14.93 -12.09
C GLN A 177 12.35 -15.46 -11.97
N GLN A 178 11.69 -15.27 -10.85
CA GLN A 178 10.29 -15.60 -10.65
C GLN A 178 9.34 -14.54 -11.21
N GLY A 179 9.85 -13.43 -11.73
CA GLY A 179 9.06 -12.35 -12.36
C GLY A 179 8.69 -11.20 -11.44
N ALA A 180 9.29 -11.09 -10.25
CA ALA A 180 9.12 -9.89 -9.44
C ALA A 180 9.84 -8.70 -10.08
N LEU A 181 9.16 -7.56 -10.15
CA LEU A 181 9.69 -6.32 -10.72
C LEU A 181 10.36 -5.44 -9.66
N ALA A 182 9.88 -5.50 -8.44
CA ALA A 182 10.34 -4.64 -7.33
C ALA A 182 10.22 -5.36 -5.99
N VAL A 183 10.87 -4.79 -4.96
CA VAL A 183 10.81 -5.23 -3.56
C VAL A 183 10.17 -4.15 -2.70
N GLU A 184 9.38 -4.55 -1.72
CA GLU A 184 8.74 -3.70 -0.70
C GLU A 184 8.49 -4.53 0.58
N MET A 185 7.75 -4.00 1.57
CA MET A 185 7.70 -4.62 2.89
C MET A 185 6.28 -4.97 3.40
N GLU A 186 5.20 -4.77 2.61
CA GLU A 186 3.82 -4.81 3.14
C GLU A 186 2.81 -5.58 2.29
N LEU A 187 2.97 -5.57 0.96
CA LEU A 187 1.86 -5.87 0.06
C LEU A 187 1.37 -7.31 0.10
N SER A 188 2.25 -8.30 0.30
CA SER A 188 1.80 -9.69 0.43
C SER A 188 0.86 -9.86 1.63
N ALA A 189 1.17 -9.21 2.75
CA ALA A 189 0.32 -9.24 3.94
C ALA A 189 -0.98 -8.47 3.73
N CYS A 190 -0.93 -7.28 3.12
CA CYS A 190 -2.14 -6.53 2.78
C CYS A 190 -3.08 -7.31 1.86
N MET A 191 -2.55 -7.96 0.81
CA MET A 191 -3.34 -8.78 -0.11
C MET A 191 -3.93 -10.01 0.59
N THR A 192 -3.17 -10.63 1.51
CA THR A 192 -3.62 -11.78 2.30
C THR A 192 -4.76 -11.38 3.23
N VAL A 193 -4.61 -10.28 3.97
CA VAL A 193 -5.65 -9.75 4.88
C VAL A 193 -6.87 -9.27 4.09
N ALA A 194 -6.68 -8.63 2.92
CA ALA A 194 -7.79 -8.22 2.06
C ALA A 194 -8.67 -9.41 1.66
N ARG A 195 -8.04 -10.53 1.31
CA ARG A 195 -8.74 -11.78 0.99
C ARG A 195 -9.47 -12.36 2.19
N LEU A 196 -8.83 -12.37 3.37
CA LEU A 196 -9.42 -12.84 4.63
C LEU A 196 -10.64 -12.01 5.02
N CYS A 197 -10.50 -10.69 5.06
CA CYS A 197 -11.55 -9.75 5.44
C CYS A 197 -12.61 -9.52 4.34
N LYS A 198 -12.41 -10.09 3.13
CA LYS A 198 -13.27 -9.91 1.95
C LYS A 198 -13.44 -8.44 1.55
N VAL A 199 -12.41 -7.66 1.69
CA VAL A 199 -12.35 -6.24 1.29
C VAL A 199 -11.61 -6.07 -0.04
N ARG A 200 -11.82 -4.94 -0.71
CA ARG A 200 -11.13 -4.61 -1.96
C ARG A 200 -9.81 -3.93 -1.65
N PHE A 201 -8.77 -4.33 -2.36
CA PHE A 201 -7.43 -3.80 -2.19
C PHE A 201 -6.79 -3.49 -3.55
N ALA A 202 -6.03 -2.41 -3.62
CA ALA A 202 -5.07 -2.11 -4.68
C ALA A 202 -3.92 -1.29 -4.11
N ALA A 203 -2.79 -1.26 -4.82
CA ALA A 203 -1.63 -0.50 -4.42
C ALA A 203 -1.05 0.30 -5.58
N ILE A 204 -0.47 1.46 -5.29
CA ILE A 204 0.36 2.25 -6.19
C ILE A 204 1.72 2.41 -5.52
N LEU A 205 2.77 1.98 -6.18
CA LEU A 205 4.15 2.15 -5.73
C LEU A 205 4.91 3.10 -6.65
N VAL A 206 5.80 3.90 -6.06
CA VAL A 206 6.78 4.68 -6.81
C VAL A 206 8.15 4.10 -6.54
N VAL A 207 8.92 3.85 -7.60
CA VAL A 207 10.29 3.33 -7.49
C VAL A 207 11.18 4.39 -6.85
N SER A 208 11.68 4.10 -5.65
CA SER A 208 12.53 4.99 -4.84
C SER A 208 14.02 4.75 -5.03
N ASP A 209 14.39 3.53 -5.42
CA ASP A 209 15.76 3.06 -5.54
C ASP A 209 15.88 1.86 -6.47
N GLU A 210 17.08 1.52 -6.88
CA GLU A 210 17.34 0.46 -7.85
C GLU A 210 18.38 -0.53 -7.30
N LEU A 211 18.10 -1.84 -7.49
CA LEU A 211 18.94 -2.97 -7.10
C LEU A 211 19.21 -3.93 -8.27
N SER A 212 18.75 -3.59 -9.49
CA SER A 212 18.74 -4.49 -10.64
C SER A 212 20.13 -4.95 -11.10
N ASP A 213 21.18 -4.18 -10.82
CA ASP A 213 22.57 -4.54 -11.08
C ASP A 213 23.31 -5.05 -9.82
N LEU A 214 22.55 -5.45 -8.79
CA LEU A 214 23.05 -5.93 -7.49
C LEU A 214 23.85 -4.87 -6.70
N THR A 215 23.69 -3.60 -7.07
CA THR A 215 24.24 -2.44 -6.37
C THR A 215 23.10 -1.54 -5.96
N TRP A 216 23.00 -1.22 -4.66
CA TRP A 216 21.95 -0.32 -4.20
C TRP A 216 22.21 1.12 -4.66
N ARG A 217 21.25 1.66 -5.40
CA ARG A 217 21.25 3.02 -5.93
C ARG A 217 20.05 3.80 -5.39
N PRO A 218 20.22 4.55 -4.30
CA PRO A 218 19.15 5.34 -3.72
C PRO A 218 18.76 6.51 -4.64
N GLY A 219 17.47 6.64 -4.90
CA GLY A 219 16.87 7.69 -5.74
C GLY A 219 15.98 8.68 -4.99
N PHE A 220 15.97 8.68 -3.67
CA PHE A 220 15.07 9.51 -2.84
C PHE A 220 15.16 11.02 -3.12
N HIS A 221 16.28 11.48 -3.67
CA HIS A 221 16.51 12.88 -4.03
C HIS A 221 16.34 13.16 -5.53
N ASP A 222 16.15 12.12 -6.35
CA ASP A 222 15.96 12.26 -7.81
C ASP A 222 14.68 13.09 -8.08
N PRO A 223 14.77 14.10 -8.98
CA PRO A 223 13.61 14.90 -9.39
C PRO A 223 12.48 14.06 -9.97
N ARG A 224 12.77 12.98 -10.71
CA ARG A 224 11.77 12.07 -11.29
C ARG A 224 10.97 11.37 -10.20
N PHE A 225 11.62 10.86 -9.16
CA PHE A 225 10.97 10.26 -8.00
C PHE A 225 10.02 11.26 -7.30
N LYS A 226 10.52 12.47 -7.03
CA LYS A 226 9.70 13.52 -6.39
C LYS A 226 8.50 13.92 -7.25
N GLN A 227 8.68 14.00 -8.57
CA GLN A 227 7.62 14.31 -9.51
C GLN A 227 6.57 13.18 -9.55
N ALA A 228 6.99 11.92 -9.64
CA ALA A 228 6.10 10.76 -9.61
C ALA A 228 5.28 10.69 -8.31
N CYS A 229 5.91 10.90 -7.15
CA CYS A 229 5.21 10.98 -5.88
C CYS A 229 4.14 12.09 -5.85
N LYS A 230 4.42 13.27 -6.43
CA LYS A 230 3.44 14.35 -6.54
C LYS A 230 2.28 13.99 -7.48
N ALA A 231 2.57 13.37 -8.61
CA ALA A 231 1.58 12.94 -9.59
C ALA A 231 0.65 11.86 -9.01
N VAL A 232 1.21 10.83 -8.37
CA VAL A 232 0.43 9.81 -7.65
C VAL A 232 -0.45 10.44 -6.55
N THR A 233 0.10 11.36 -5.76
CA THR A 233 -0.67 12.09 -4.74
C THR A 233 -1.86 12.83 -5.37
N GLN A 234 -1.66 13.52 -6.50
CA GLN A 234 -2.74 14.22 -7.20
C GLN A 234 -3.80 13.26 -7.70
N THR A 235 -3.40 12.16 -8.35
CA THR A 235 -4.31 11.14 -8.87
C THR A 235 -5.16 10.51 -7.75
N VAL A 236 -4.54 10.13 -6.64
CA VAL A 236 -5.24 9.56 -5.48
C VAL A 236 -6.22 10.58 -4.87
N THR A 237 -5.82 11.84 -4.76
CA THR A 237 -6.70 12.92 -4.26
C THR A 237 -7.91 13.10 -5.17
N THR A 238 -7.71 13.19 -6.49
CA THR A 238 -8.79 13.32 -7.47
C THR A 238 -9.73 12.11 -7.41
N LEU A 239 -9.17 10.89 -7.35
CA LEU A 239 -9.96 9.67 -7.20
C LEU A 239 -10.86 9.73 -5.97
N CYS A 240 -10.32 10.11 -4.81
CA CYS A 240 -11.10 10.22 -3.57
C CYS A 240 -12.20 11.27 -3.64
N GLN A 241 -12.00 12.36 -4.36
CA GLN A 241 -13.00 13.43 -4.53
C GLN A 241 -14.16 13.03 -5.47
N THR A 242 -13.94 12.04 -6.33
CA THR A 242 -14.97 11.54 -7.28
C THR A 242 -15.82 10.41 -6.69
N LEU A 243 -15.52 9.95 -5.49
CA LEU A 243 -16.28 8.94 -4.74
C LEU A 243 -17.54 9.56 -4.13
#